data_38340d9b5574660b43f0c30211b3657a
#
_entry.id   38340d9b5574660b43f0c30211b3657a
#
_cell.length_a   1.000
_cell.length_b   1.000
_cell.length_c   1.000
_cell.angle_alpha   90.00
_cell.angle_beta   90.00
_cell.angle_gamma   90.00
#
_symmetry.space_group_name_H-M   'P 1'
#
loop_
_entity.id
_entity.type
_entity.pdbx_description
1 polymer ?
#
loop_
_entity_poly.entity_id
_entity_poly.type
_entity_poly.pdbx_seq_one_letter_code
_entity_poly.pdbx_strand_id
1 'polypeptide(L)'
;GAGHWGAFSAAAGGHWRGVQATFSGTGDPQELPAIYVPEAFREWGEGLYDWQTHCSIACGDPPACGVEVAVRRLVPLAACESVNIETVDETYSVLRTDVDRNLGEAKTVLSDGSFSAGTRELDKEKAWRIEHCLATGEGERVRVIQRVSYSDWAGGWVAKTLELDTEERLPSPPPPGEDPLDGRVVVDDRIFATSEPLSAAEVSDRQPWDGFQGILYENADGRFAERGRDGEAAEESRYPLRSDSAGVVGLPLGVWSRVEQVGEGAVVLEAGVVRGASRTFSRRVYEGAALRLTQVVLGSEAAA
;
A
#
# COMPACT_ATOMS: atom_id res chain seq x y z
N GLY A 1 24.02 4.67 0.41
CA GLY A 1 23.45 5.60 -0.53
C GLY A 1 23.13 5.08 -1.91
N ALA A 2 24.03 5.21 -2.85
CA ALA A 2 23.72 4.91 -4.27
C ALA A 2 23.39 3.43 -4.54
N GLY A 3 24.04 2.50 -3.85
CA GLY A 3 23.78 1.06 -4.03
C GLY A 3 22.40 0.64 -3.54
N HIS A 4 21.91 1.24 -2.47
CA HIS A 4 20.57 0.95 -1.94
C HIS A 4 19.47 1.43 -2.89
N TRP A 5 19.62 2.65 -3.43
CA TRP A 5 18.68 3.18 -4.42
C TRP A 5 18.66 2.33 -5.69
N GLY A 6 19.83 1.89 -6.17
CA GLY A 6 19.90 1.01 -7.33
C GLY A 6 19.16 -0.32 -7.13
N ALA A 7 19.30 -0.94 -5.95
CA ALA A 7 18.57 -2.16 -5.62
C ALA A 7 17.05 -1.92 -5.55
N PHE A 8 16.62 -0.85 -4.88
CA PHE A 8 15.22 -0.46 -4.87
C PHE A 8 14.67 -0.22 -6.28
N SER A 9 15.37 0.59 -7.08
CA SER A 9 14.96 0.92 -8.44
C SER A 9 14.82 -0.31 -9.33
N ALA A 10 15.74 -1.28 -9.19
CA ALA A 10 15.68 -2.54 -9.91
C ALA A 10 14.51 -3.42 -9.48
N ALA A 11 14.18 -3.42 -8.18
CA ALA A 11 13.08 -4.21 -7.64
C ALA A 11 11.71 -3.57 -7.86
N ALA A 12 11.56 -2.27 -7.62
CA ALA A 12 10.28 -1.57 -7.72
C ALA A 12 9.93 -1.14 -9.14
N GLY A 13 10.92 -0.76 -9.94
CA GLY A 13 10.73 -0.22 -11.28
C GLY A 13 10.21 -1.25 -12.28
N GLY A 14 9.61 -0.77 -13.36
CA GLY A 14 9.08 -1.60 -14.44
C GLY A 14 7.55 -1.64 -14.52
N HIS A 15 7.02 -2.68 -15.12
CA HIS A 15 5.59 -2.85 -15.38
C HIS A 15 5.00 -3.94 -14.51
N TRP A 16 3.79 -3.66 -14.03
CA TRP A 16 3.07 -4.49 -13.09
C TRP A 16 1.62 -4.63 -13.57
N ARG A 17 1.06 -5.80 -13.42
CA ARG A 17 -0.34 -6.08 -13.73
C ARG A 17 -1.04 -6.58 -12.48
N GLY A 18 -2.29 -6.20 -12.29
CA GLY A 18 -3.02 -6.64 -11.12
C GLY A 18 -4.49 -6.29 -11.10
N VAL A 19 -5.02 -6.31 -9.91
CA VAL A 19 -6.38 -5.88 -9.60
C VAL A 19 -6.36 -4.89 -8.45
N GLN A 20 -7.31 -3.95 -8.48
CA GLN A 20 -7.49 -2.95 -7.43
C GLN A 20 -8.94 -2.92 -6.98
N ALA A 21 -9.16 -2.80 -5.68
CA ALA A 21 -10.47 -2.54 -5.10
C ALA A 21 -10.41 -1.40 -4.10
N THR A 22 -11.53 -0.73 -3.92
CA THR A 22 -11.72 0.33 -2.92
C THR A 22 -12.64 -0.18 -1.82
N PHE A 23 -12.28 0.17 -0.59
CA PHE A 23 -13.03 -0.17 0.62
C PHE A 23 -13.36 1.09 1.41
N SER A 24 -14.42 1.02 2.20
CA SER A 24 -14.68 2.03 3.24
C SER A 24 -13.54 2.01 4.28
N GLY A 25 -13.50 3.01 5.15
CA GLY A 25 -12.57 3.02 6.29
C GLY A 25 -12.80 1.90 7.30
N THR A 26 -13.92 1.18 7.18
CA THR A 26 -14.30 0.00 8.00
C THR A 26 -14.08 -1.33 7.29
N GLY A 27 -13.61 -1.30 6.03
CA GLY A 27 -13.26 -2.49 5.26
C GLY A 27 -14.38 -3.04 4.36
N ASP A 28 -15.51 -2.32 4.25
CA ASP A 28 -16.60 -2.74 3.36
C ASP A 28 -16.23 -2.41 1.91
N PRO A 29 -16.34 -3.37 0.97
CA PRO A 29 -16.03 -3.12 -0.42
C PRO A 29 -16.98 -2.07 -1.02
N GLN A 30 -16.44 -1.20 -1.88
CA GLN A 30 -17.18 -0.15 -2.56
C GLN A 30 -17.34 -0.50 -4.03
N GLU A 31 -18.57 -0.41 -4.53
CA GLU A 31 -18.85 -0.59 -5.95
C GLU A 31 -18.12 0.46 -6.79
N LEU A 32 -17.75 0.06 -7.99
CA LEU A 32 -17.17 0.97 -8.97
C LEU A 32 -18.19 2.07 -9.33
N PRO A 33 -17.72 3.30 -9.64
CA PRO A 33 -18.62 4.37 -10.04
C PRO A 33 -19.47 3.95 -11.24
N ALA A 34 -20.78 4.16 -11.17
CA ALA A 34 -21.75 3.70 -12.17
C ALA A 34 -21.44 4.16 -13.61
N ILE A 35 -20.70 5.26 -13.76
CA ILE A 35 -20.27 5.77 -15.09
C ILE A 35 -19.30 4.84 -15.81
N TYR A 36 -18.59 3.97 -15.06
CA TYR A 36 -17.62 3.01 -15.60
C TYR A 36 -18.20 1.59 -15.69
N VAL A 37 -19.36 1.35 -15.08
CA VAL A 37 -19.99 0.01 -15.06
C VAL A 37 -20.75 -0.19 -16.38
N PRO A 38 -20.41 -1.23 -17.18
CA PRO A 38 -21.12 -1.55 -18.40
C PRO A 38 -22.63 -1.74 -18.18
N GLU A 39 -23.44 -1.37 -19.19
CA GLU A 39 -24.90 -1.40 -19.08
C GLU A 39 -25.44 -2.79 -18.74
N ALA A 40 -24.85 -3.83 -19.32
CA ALA A 40 -25.23 -5.21 -19.05
C ALA A 40 -25.17 -5.57 -17.57
N PHE A 41 -24.11 -5.20 -16.87
CA PHE A 41 -23.98 -5.46 -15.42
C PHE A 41 -25.03 -4.70 -14.62
N ARG A 42 -25.30 -3.44 -15.01
CA ARG A 42 -26.35 -2.63 -14.38
C ARG A 42 -27.74 -3.22 -14.59
N GLU A 43 -28.02 -3.77 -15.78
CA GLU A 43 -29.29 -4.42 -16.08
C GLU A 43 -29.44 -5.74 -15.31
N TRP A 44 -28.37 -6.47 -15.09
CA TRP A 44 -28.39 -7.72 -14.30
C TRP A 44 -28.47 -7.47 -12.80
N GLY A 45 -28.25 -6.23 -12.36
CA GLY A 45 -28.24 -5.86 -10.95
C GLY A 45 -27.02 -6.38 -10.21
N GLU A 46 -25.93 -6.66 -10.93
CA GLU A 46 -24.68 -7.13 -10.36
C GLU A 46 -23.74 -5.94 -10.09
N GLY A 47 -23.25 -5.83 -8.86
CA GLY A 47 -22.25 -4.84 -8.47
C GLY A 47 -20.86 -5.24 -8.99
N LEU A 48 -20.11 -4.29 -9.52
CA LEU A 48 -18.69 -4.45 -9.83
C LEU A 48 -17.84 -3.69 -8.82
N TYR A 49 -16.78 -4.33 -8.35
CA TYR A 49 -15.93 -3.80 -7.28
C TYR A 49 -14.47 -3.70 -7.70
N ASP A 50 -14.03 -4.51 -8.64
CA ASP A 50 -12.63 -4.69 -8.99
C ASP A 50 -12.28 -4.00 -10.30
N TRP A 51 -11.19 -3.25 -10.27
CA TRP A 51 -10.51 -2.78 -11.47
C TRP A 51 -9.44 -3.78 -11.87
N GLN A 52 -9.26 -4.01 -13.14
CA GLN A 52 -7.98 -4.51 -13.67
C GLN A 52 -7.01 -3.35 -13.76
N THR A 53 -5.76 -3.57 -13.39
CA THR A 53 -4.76 -2.52 -13.36
C THR A 53 -3.50 -2.90 -14.12
N HIS A 54 -2.96 -1.90 -14.80
CA HIS A 54 -1.57 -1.90 -15.26
C HIS A 54 -0.87 -0.70 -14.62
N CYS A 55 0.19 -0.99 -13.89
CA CYS A 55 0.99 0.02 -13.22
C CYS A 55 2.40 0.03 -13.83
N SER A 56 2.91 1.20 -14.17
CA SER A 56 4.31 1.39 -14.52
C SER A 56 4.99 2.26 -13.48
N ILE A 57 6.18 1.84 -13.05
CA ILE A 57 7.01 2.60 -12.12
C ILE A 57 8.30 2.98 -12.82
N ALA A 58 8.55 4.27 -12.92
CA ALA A 58 9.80 4.83 -13.38
C ALA A 58 10.59 5.41 -12.20
N CYS A 59 11.82 4.94 -12.02
CA CYS A 59 12.71 5.44 -10.99
C CYS A 59 13.78 6.32 -11.65
N GLY A 60 13.87 7.57 -11.21
CA GLY A 60 14.90 8.50 -11.68
C GLY A 60 16.26 8.20 -11.08
N ASP A 61 17.30 8.56 -11.80
CA ASP A 61 18.68 8.40 -11.33
C ASP A 61 19.05 9.39 -10.22
N PRO A 62 20.02 9.05 -9.36
CA PRO A 62 20.61 10.01 -8.43
C PRO A 62 21.21 11.23 -9.17
N PRO A 63 21.09 12.45 -8.64
CA PRO A 63 20.61 12.79 -7.30
C PRO A 63 19.09 12.95 -7.15
N ALA A 64 18.32 12.93 -8.25
CA ALA A 64 16.89 13.17 -8.23
C ALA A 64 16.13 12.06 -7.49
N CYS A 65 16.53 10.79 -7.63
CA CYS A 65 15.93 9.66 -6.93
C CYS A 65 14.39 9.72 -6.85
N GLY A 66 13.74 10.18 -7.90
CA GLY A 66 12.28 10.29 -7.97
C GLY A 66 11.64 8.96 -8.33
N VAL A 67 10.41 8.74 -7.92
CA VAL A 67 9.57 7.63 -8.38
C VAL A 67 8.29 8.19 -8.95
N GLU A 68 8.05 7.92 -10.20
CA GLU A 68 6.82 8.23 -10.89
C GLU A 68 6.03 6.95 -11.09
N VAL A 69 4.75 7.02 -10.76
CA VAL A 69 3.82 5.90 -10.88
C VAL A 69 2.74 6.31 -11.87
N ALA A 70 2.55 5.53 -12.91
CA ALA A 70 1.42 5.65 -13.82
C ALA A 70 0.56 4.39 -13.71
N VAL A 71 -0.70 4.57 -13.40
CA VAL A 71 -1.68 3.49 -13.26
C VAL A 71 -2.77 3.67 -14.30
N ARG A 72 -3.02 2.61 -15.06
CA ARG A 72 -4.17 2.48 -15.94
C ARG A 72 -5.14 1.49 -15.34
N ARG A 73 -6.40 1.84 -15.28
CA ARG A 73 -7.48 1.00 -14.75
C ARG A 73 -8.47 0.69 -15.85
N LEU A 74 -8.94 -0.55 -15.86
CA LEU A 74 -9.94 -1.05 -16.78
C LEU A 74 -11.01 -1.78 -15.97
N VAL A 75 -12.28 -1.53 -16.30
CA VAL A 75 -13.39 -2.33 -15.79
C VAL A 75 -13.37 -3.69 -16.49
N PRO A 76 -13.54 -4.81 -15.76
CA PRO A 76 -13.71 -6.12 -16.39
C PRO A 76 -14.89 -6.12 -17.36
N LEU A 77 -14.65 -6.58 -18.59
CA LEU A 77 -15.68 -6.64 -19.61
C LEU A 77 -16.52 -7.90 -19.47
N ALA A 78 -17.82 -7.77 -19.68
CA ALA A 78 -18.66 -8.93 -19.97
C ALA A 78 -18.20 -9.55 -21.31
N ALA A 79 -18.07 -10.86 -21.37
CA ALA A 79 -17.46 -11.60 -22.49
C ALA A 79 -18.08 -11.35 -23.89
N CYS A 80 -19.18 -10.61 -23.96
CA CYS A 80 -19.94 -10.31 -25.18
C CYS A 80 -19.82 -8.86 -25.67
N GLU A 81 -19.20 -7.97 -24.92
CA GLU A 81 -19.09 -6.56 -25.30
C GLU A 81 -17.76 -6.27 -25.98
N SER A 82 -17.82 -6.03 -27.30
CA SER A 82 -16.66 -5.60 -28.10
C SER A 82 -16.54 -4.07 -28.17
N VAL A 83 -17.09 -3.34 -27.20
CA VAL A 83 -17.31 -1.90 -27.34
C VAL A 83 -16.48 -1.11 -26.34
N ASN A 84 -15.73 -0.14 -26.88
CA ASN A 84 -15.07 0.99 -26.21
C ASN A 84 -14.68 0.75 -24.74
N ILE A 85 -13.52 0.14 -24.57
CA ILE A 85 -12.88 0.00 -23.27
C ILE A 85 -12.56 1.41 -22.74
N GLU A 86 -13.32 1.87 -21.75
CA GLU A 86 -12.99 3.08 -21.05
C GLU A 86 -11.91 2.78 -20.00
N THR A 87 -10.74 3.38 -20.18
CA THR A 87 -9.65 3.30 -19.20
C THR A 87 -9.62 4.57 -18.37
N VAL A 88 -9.28 4.42 -17.10
CA VAL A 88 -8.98 5.55 -16.21
C VAL A 88 -7.49 5.58 -15.97
N ASP A 89 -6.85 6.61 -16.49
CA ASP A 89 -5.41 6.80 -16.37
C ASP A 89 -5.08 7.80 -15.24
N GLU A 90 -4.17 7.44 -14.38
CA GLU A 90 -3.65 8.30 -13.32
C GLU A 90 -2.12 8.27 -13.32
N THR A 91 -1.50 9.44 -13.27
CA THR A 91 -0.04 9.55 -13.11
C THR A 91 0.26 10.43 -11.90
N TYR A 92 1.09 9.94 -11.01
CA TYR A 92 1.49 10.66 -9.82
C TYR A 92 2.95 10.36 -9.43
N SER A 93 3.58 11.31 -8.77
CA SER A 93 4.91 11.13 -8.20
C SER A 93 4.78 10.69 -6.76
N VAL A 94 5.28 9.50 -6.45
CA VAL A 94 5.34 8.98 -5.09
C VAL A 94 6.54 9.57 -4.35
N LEU A 95 7.61 9.83 -5.10
CA LEU A 95 8.89 10.25 -4.56
C LEU A 95 9.47 11.38 -5.42
N ARG A 96 9.28 12.63 -5.01
CA ARG A 96 9.98 13.78 -5.58
C ARG A 96 11.04 14.25 -4.61
N THR A 97 12.29 14.39 -5.08
CA THR A 97 13.40 14.81 -4.24
C THR A 97 13.82 16.26 -4.47
N ASP A 98 13.45 16.81 -5.60
CA ASP A 98 14.04 18.02 -6.17
C ASP A 98 13.22 19.30 -5.97
N VAL A 99 11.95 19.15 -5.62
CA VAL A 99 11.07 20.31 -5.50
C VAL A 99 10.58 20.42 -4.07
N ASP A 100 11.05 21.46 -3.42
CA ASP A 100 10.60 21.93 -2.12
C ASP A 100 10.79 20.95 -0.95
N ARG A 101 11.92 21.13 -0.27
CA ARG A 101 12.07 20.73 1.13
C ARG A 101 10.93 21.25 2.03
N ASN A 102 10.06 22.09 1.46
CA ASN A 102 8.88 22.67 2.10
C ASN A 102 7.57 21.92 1.81
N LEU A 103 7.51 21.04 0.82
CA LEU A 103 6.31 20.26 0.50
C LEU A 103 6.28 18.87 1.15
N GLY A 104 6.70 18.80 2.37
CA GLY A 104 6.22 17.88 3.38
C GLY A 104 6.06 16.39 3.05
N GLU A 105 6.61 15.83 1.97
CA GLU A 105 6.54 14.38 1.72
C GLU A 105 7.72 13.65 2.34
N ALA A 106 7.43 12.57 3.03
CA ALA A 106 8.42 11.65 3.57
C ALA A 106 8.23 10.25 2.97
N LYS A 107 9.34 9.63 2.65
CA LYS A 107 9.39 8.34 1.97
C LYS A 107 10.45 7.45 2.59
N THR A 108 10.19 6.16 2.56
CA THR A 108 11.13 5.12 2.92
C THR A 108 11.09 4.07 1.83
N VAL A 109 12.25 3.68 1.33
CA VAL A 109 12.40 2.67 0.27
C VAL A 109 13.32 1.55 0.72
N LEU A 110 13.01 0.31 0.34
CA LEU A 110 13.79 -0.87 0.65
C LEU A 110 14.39 -1.49 -0.60
N SER A 111 15.44 -2.28 -0.42
CA SER A 111 16.13 -2.96 -1.53
C SER A 111 15.27 -4.04 -2.21
N ASP A 112 14.23 -4.53 -1.55
CA ASP A 112 13.26 -5.50 -2.10
C ASP A 112 12.16 -4.85 -2.95
N GLY A 113 12.14 -3.53 -3.08
CA GLY A 113 11.12 -2.77 -3.79
C GLY A 113 9.96 -2.30 -2.92
N SER A 114 9.92 -2.66 -1.65
CA SER A 114 8.94 -2.12 -0.71
C SER A 114 9.18 -0.65 -0.44
N PHE A 115 8.10 0.11 -0.25
CA PHE A 115 8.20 1.53 0.12
C PHE A 115 7.01 1.99 0.95
N SER A 116 7.21 3.10 1.65
CA SER A 116 6.14 3.86 2.27
C SER A 116 6.29 5.33 1.93
N ALA A 117 5.19 5.94 1.51
CA ALA A 117 5.16 7.35 1.11
C ALA A 117 3.95 8.07 1.71
N GLY A 118 4.12 9.36 2.00
CA GLY A 118 3.06 10.22 2.53
C GLY A 118 3.63 11.50 3.12
N THR A 119 2.75 12.33 3.66
CA THR A 119 3.15 13.62 4.23
C THR A 119 4.12 13.49 5.40
N ARG A 120 4.89 14.54 5.65
CA ARG A 120 5.70 14.71 6.88
C ARG A 120 4.89 15.29 8.03
N GLU A 121 3.81 15.98 7.72
CA GLU A 121 2.96 16.63 8.71
C GLU A 121 1.50 16.35 8.40
N LEU A 122 0.75 15.96 9.41
CA LEU A 122 -0.69 15.77 9.34
C LEU A 122 -1.39 17.09 9.71
N ASP A 123 -2.01 17.73 8.74
CA ASP A 123 -2.86 18.90 8.91
C ASP A 123 -4.32 18.44 9.05
N LYS A 124 -4.97 18.79 10.16
CA LYS A 124 -6.34 18.36 10.47
C LYS A 124 -7.39 18.86 9.49
N GLU A 125 -7.08 19.91 8.74
CA GLU A 125 -8.00 20.51 7.77
C GLU A 125 -7.94 19.82 6.39
N LYS A 126 -7.03 18.86 6.24
CA LYS A 126 -6.80 18.18 4.97
C LYS A 126 -7.04 16.68 5.05
N ALA A 127 -7.38 16.13 3.90
CA ALA A 127 -7.29 14.70 3.67
C ALA A 127 -5.89 14.35 3.12
N TRP A 128 -5.32 13.27 3.62
CA TRP A 128 -3.97 12.82 3.24
C TRP A 128 -4.03 11.45 2.59
N ARG A 129 -3.19 11.26 1.59
CA ARG A 129 -2.93 9.98 0.95
C ARG A 129 -1.64 9.41 1.52
N ILE A 130 -1.73 8.25 2.12
CA ILE A 130 -0.59 7.49 2.63
C ILE A 130 -0.54 6.18 1.86
N GLU A 131 0.61 5.86 1.30
CA GLU A 131 0.82 4.66 0.50
C GLU A 131 1.85 3.75 1.14
N HIS A 132 1.49 2.47 1.22
CA HIS A 132 2.34 1.38 1.67
C HIS A 132 2.42 0.35 0.55
N CYS A 133 3.61 0.13 0.01
CA CYS A 133 3.90 -0.91 -0.96
C CYS A 133 4.78 -1.96 -0.33
N LEU A 134 4.36 -3.20 -0.38
CA LEU A 134 5.00 -4.33 0.29
C LEU A 134 5.30 -5.41 -0.74
N ALA A 135 6.57 -5.75 -0.92
CA ALA A 135 6.97 -6.94 -1.67
C ALA A 135 6.52 -8.18 -0.89
N THR A 136 5.81 -9.09 -1.54
CA THR A 136 5.23 -10.30 -0.94
C THR A 136 5.85 -11.58 -1.45
N GLY A 137 6.63 -11.50 -2.50
CA GLY A 137 7.31 -12.58 -3.17
C GLY A 137 8.17 -12.07 -4.31
N GLU A 138 8.84 -12.96 -5.03
CA GLU A 138 9.59 -12.59 -6.22
C GLU A 138 8.64 -12.14 -7.33
N GLY A 139 8.68 -10.84 -7.65
CA GLY A 139 7.79 -10.25 -8.64
C GLY A 139 6.34 -10.09 -8.20
N GLU A 140 6.04 -10.18 -6.92
CA GLU A 140 4.71 -9.93 -6.34
C GLU A 140 4.76 -8.81 -5.31
N ARG A 141 3.73 -8.00 -5.28
CA ARG A 141 3.56 -6.96 -4.27
C ARG A 141 2.10 -6.63 -3.99
N VAL A 142 1.89 -6.05 -2.82
CA VAL A 142 0.63 -5.46 -2.40
C VAL A 142 0.84 -3.98 -2.14
N ARG A 143 -0.07 -3.14 -2.62
CA ARG A 143 -0.09 -1.72 -2.28
C ARG A 143 -1.39 -1.40 -1.54
N VAL A 144 -1.26 -0.75 -0.40
CA VAL A 144 -2.39 -0.24 0.38
C VAL A 144 -2.28 1.27 0.42
N ILE A 145 -3.33 1.93 -0.04
CA ILE A 145 -3.43 3.39 0.00
C ILE A 145 -4.51 3.76 1.00
N GLN A 146 -4.09 4.41 2.06
CA GLN A 146 -4.98 4.94 3.08
C GLN A 146 -5.29 6.40 2.76
N ARG A 147 -6.56 6.75 2.60
CA ARG A 147 -7.01 8.15 2.60
C ARG A 147 -7.50 8.49 4.00
N VAL A 148 -6.73 9.29 4.71
CA VAL A 148 -6.98 9.62 6.10
C VAL A 148 -7.37 11.08 6.27
N SER A 149 -8.25 11.36 7.21
CA SER A 149 -8.58 12.72 7.62
C SER A 149 -8.87 12.77 9.12
N TYR A 150 -8.76 13.95 9.69
CA TYR A 150 -9.20 14.16 11.06
C TYR A 150 -10.74 14.19 11.12
N SER A 151 -11.29 13.56 12.14
CA SER A 151 -12.73 13.54 12.41
C SER A 151 -12.99 14.08 13.81
N ASP A 152 -13.63 15.23 13.91
CA ASP A 152 -14.02 15.81 15.20
C ASP A 152 -14.98 14.89 15.96
N TRP A 153 -15.85 14.19 15.22
CA TRP A 153 -16.80 13.25 15.81
C TRP A 153 -16.10 12.04 16.45
N ALA A 154 -15.08 11.51 15.78
CA ALA A 154 -14.28 10.41 16.33
C ALA A 154 -13.20 10.89 17.30
N GLY A 155 -12.96 12.19 17.38
CA GLY A 155 -11.90 12.79 18.19
C GLY A 155 -10.49 12.45 17.71
N GLY A 156 -10.30 12.07 16.43
CA GLY A 156 -9.02 11.59 15.95
C GLY A 156 -8.93 11.38 14.45
N TRP A 157 -7.80 10.85 14.01
CA TRP A 157 -7.56 10.48 12.63
C TRP A 157 -8.28 9.16 12.30
N VAL A 158 -8.92 9.13 11.15
CA VAL A 158 -9.65 7.95 10.65
C VAL A 158 -9.31 7.70 9.18
N ALA A 159 -9.32 6.44 8.78
CA ALA A 159 -9.37 6.09 7.38
C ALA A 159 -10.76 6.45 6.83
N LYS A 160 -10.80 7.13 5.69
CA LYS A 160 -12.05 7.37 4.94
C LYS A 160 -12.28 6.29 3.91
N THR A 161 -11.22 6.00 3.16
CA THR A 161 -11.19 4.91 2.19
C THR A 161 -9.84 4.22 2.23
N LEU A 162 -9.87 2.95 1.84
CA LEU A 162 -8.71 2.10 1.66
C LEU A 162 -8.74 1.60 0.21
N GLU A 163 -7.64 1.78 -0.51
CA GLU A 163 -7.46 1.19 -1.83
C GLU A 163 -6.45 0.05 -1.68
N LEU A 164 -6.77 -1.12 -2.21
CA LEU A 164 -5.92 -2.29 -2.17
C LEU A 164 -5.61 -2.73 -3.59
N ASP A 165 -4.33 -2.73 -3.94
CA ASP A 165 -3.81 -3.29 -5.18
C ASP A 165 -3.03 -4.57 -4.86
N THR A 166 -3.25 -5.63 -5.64
CA THR A 166 -2.36 -6.77 -5.71
C THR A 166 -1.80 -6.86 -7.11
N GLU A 167 -0.48 -6.97 -7.23
CA GLU A 167 0.22 -6.80 -8.49
C GLU A 167 1.30 -7.85 -8.68
N GLU A 168 1.43 -8.35 -9.91
CA GLU A 168 2.53 -9.18 -10.37
C GLU A 168 3.38 -8.44 -11.40
N ARG A 169 4.68 -8.66 -11.37
CA ARG A 169 5.62 -8.02 -12.29
C ARG A 169 5.54 -8.64 -13.67
N LEU A 170 5.42 -7.79 -14.68
CA LEU A 170 5.54 -8.23 -16.06
C LEU A 170 7.00 -8.41 -16.44
N PRO A 171 7.37 -9.48 -17.16
CA PRO A 171 8.76 -9.78 -17.53
C PRO A 171 9.34 -8.75 -18.51
N SER A 172 8.50 -8.06 -19.26
CA SER A 172 8.87 -7.02 -20.21
C SER A 172 7.77 -5.97 -20.30
N PRO A 173 8.09 -4.74 -20.74
CA PRO A 173 7.05 -3.78 -21.05
C PRO A 173 6.14 -4.33 -22.15
N PRO A 174 4.84 -3.97 -22.15
CA PRO A 174 3.94 -4.35 -23.23
C PRO A 174 4.50 -3.84 -24.58
N PRO A 175 4.32 -4.60 -25.66
CA PRO A 175 4.73 -4.17 -26.99
C PRO A 175 4.10 -2.82 -27.35
N PRO A 176 4.81 -1.98 -28.11
CA PRO A 176 4.24 -0.72 -28.58
C PRO A 176 2.94 -0.95 -29.36
N GLY A 177 1.86 -0.33 -28.92
CA GLY A 177 0.53 -0.46 -29.54
C GLY A 177 -0.33 -1.61 -29.03
N GLU A 178 0.20 -2.45 -28.14
CA GLU A 178 -0.60 -3.42 -27.38
C GLU A 178 -0.99 -2.82 -26.03
N ASP A 179 -2.28 -2.89 -25.71
CA ASP A 179 -2.73 -2.51 -24.39
C ASP A 179 -2.44 -3.68 -23.43
N PRO A 180 -1.69 -3.45 -22.35
CA PRO A 180 -1.45 -4.48 -21.34
C PRO A 180 -2.73 -4.97 -20.65
N LEU A 181 -3.82 -4.22 -20.78
CA LEU A 181 -5.15 -4.55 -20.29
C LEU A 181 -6.02 -4.96 -21.49
N ASP A 182 -5.88 -6.20 -21.94
CA ASP A 182 -6.58 -6.72 -23.10
C ASP A 182 -8.04 -7.13 -22.84
N GLY A 183 -8.55 -6.89 -21.65
CA GLY A 183 -9.89 -7.27 -21.22
C GLY A 183 -10.11 -8.79 -21.10
N ARG A 184 -9.10 -9.59 -21.41
CA ARG A 184 -9.15 -11.05 -21.40
C ARG A 184 -8.69 -11.68 -20.10
N VAL A 185 -8.34 -10.88 -19.12
CA VAL A 185 -8.11 -11.46 -17.81
C VAL A 185 -9.44 -12.05 -17.38
N VAL A 186 -9.56 -13.34 -17.59
CA VAL A 186 -10.54 -14.14 -16.89
C VAL A 186 -10.26 -13.87 -15.44
N VAL A 187 -11.00 -12.96 -14.87
CA VAL A 187 -11.11 -12.84 -13.44
C VAL A 187 -11.58 -14.25 -13.06
N ASP A 188 -10.67 -15.02 -12.47
CA ASP A 188 -11.06 -16.26 -11.80
C ASP A 188 -12.35 -15.91 -11.08
N ASP A 189 -13.42 -16.69 -11.18
CA ASP A 189 -14.81 -16.41 -10.78
C ASP A 189 -15.00 -15.81 -9.37
N ARG A 190 -13.91 -15.34 -8.77
CA ARG A 190 -13.85 -14.73 -7.46
C ARG A 190 -13.60 -13.22 -7.59
N ILE A 191 -14.64 -12.47 -7.33
CA ILE A 191 -14.51 -11.03 -7.13
C ILE A 191 -13.54 -10.81 -5.96
N PHE A 192 -12.39 -10.24 -6.27
CA PHE A 192 -11.32 -9.98 -5.30
C PHE A 192 -11.82 -9.19 -4.08
N ALA A 193 -12.55 -8.10 -4.31
CA ALA A 193 -13.03 -7.20 -3.26
C ALA A 193 -14.00 -7.88 -2.28
N THR A 194 -14.79 -8.85 -2.73
CA THR A 194 -15.79 -9.54 -1.90
C THR A 194 -15.31 -10.87 -1.35
N SER A 195 -14.04 -11.23 -1.57
CA SER A 195 -13.45 -12.39 -0.93
C SER A 195 -13.29 -12.17 0.58
N GLU A 196 -13.18 -13.27 1.33
CA GLU A 196 -13.13 -13.23 2.79
C GLU A 196 -12.00 -12.33 3.31
N PRO A 197 -12.31 -11.30 4.10
CA PRO A 197 -11.30 -10.43 4.67
C PRO A 197 -10.54 -11.13 5.80
N LEU A 198 -9.30 -10.74 6.00
CA LEU A 198 -8.51 -11.15 7.17
C LEU A 198 -9.23 -10.74 8.45
N SER A 199 -9.44 -11.66 9.36
CA SER A 199 -10.02 -11.31 10.66
C SER A 199 -9.03 -10.53 11.54
N ALA A 200 -9.54 -9.59 12.31
CA ALA A 200 -8.70 -8.85 13.26
C ALA A 200 -8.02 -9.76 14.30
N ALA A 201 -8.66 -10.90 14.65
CA ALA A 201 -8.08 -11.93 15.51
C ALA A 201 -6.84 -12.56 14.86
N GLU A 202 -6.85 -12.86 13.57
CA GLU A 202 -5.68 -13.43 12.88
C GLU A 202 -4.48 -12.48 12.85
N VAL A 203 -4.71 -11.17 12.94
CA VAL A 203 -3.63 -10.19 13.09
C VAL A 203 -3.08 -10.19 14.51
N SER A 204 -3.92 -10.39 15.54
CA SER A 204 -3.57 -10.31 16.95
C SER A 204 -3.10 -11.63 17.54
N ASP A 205 -3.69 -12.77 17.17
CA ASP A 205 -3.47 -14.08 17.80
C ASP A 205 -2.10 -14.72 17.48
N ARG A 206 -1.41 -14.19 16.50
CA ARG A 206 -0.06 -14.68 16.20
C ARG A 206 0.92 -14.05 17.18
N GLN A 207 1.52 -14.91 17.99
CA GLN A 207 2.50 -14.67 19.05
C GLN A 207 3.43 -13.48 18.80
N PRO A 208 3.91 -12.83 19.89
CA PRO A 208 4.84 -11.72 19.78
C PRO A 208 6.01 -12.10 18.88
N TRP A 209 6.48 -11.13 18.15
CA TRP A 209 7.49 -11.18 17.11
C TRP A 209 8.86 -11.68 17.59
N ASP A 210 8.90 -12.81 18.33
CA ASP A 210 10.09 -13.51 18.75
C ASP A 210 10.77 -14.12 17.52
N GLY A 211 11.88 -13.57 17.12
CA GLY A 211 12.59 -13.96 15.89
C GLY A 211 12.49 -12.93 14.76
N PHE A 212 12.02 -11.75 15.07
CA PHE A 212 11.86 -10.63 14.19
C PHE A 212 13.15 -10.27 13.44
N GLN A 213 13.10 -10.34 12.13
CA GLN A 213 14.10 -9.82 11.22
C GLN A 213 13.49 -8.64 10.48
N GLY A 214 13.68 -7.45 10.98
CA GLY A 214 13.08 -6.26 10.39
C GLY A 214 14.14 -5.21 10.06
N ILE A 215 13.82 -4.40 9.07
CA ILE A 215 14.57 -3.20 8.73
C ILE A 215 13.80 -2.03 9.31
N LEU A 216 14.40 -1.35 10.26
CA LEU A 216 13.85 -0.18 10.92
C LEU A 216 14.45 1.07 10.30
N TYR A 217 13.59 1.97 9.80
CA TYR A 217 14.01 3.27 9.33
C TYR A 217 13.47 4.34 10.26
N GLU A 218 14.36 5.05 10.91
CA GLU A 218 14.04 6.24 11.69
C GLU A 218 14.30 7.47 10.85
N ASN A 219 13.33 8.37 10.75
CA ASN A 219 13.50 9.65 10.09
C ASN A 219 13.99 10.68 11.12
N ALA A 220 15.25 10.61 11.47
CA ALA A 220 15.90 11.67 12.23
C ALA A 220 16.53 12.66 11.25
N ASP A 221 16.04 13.88 11.22
CA ASP A 221 16.60 15.02 10.44
C ASP A 221 16.71 14.78 8.92
N GLY A 222 15.80 14.02 8.33
CA GLY A 222 15.81 13.73 6.90
C GLY A 222 16.93 12.79 6.46
N ARG A 223 17.58 12.10 7.38
CA ARG A 223 18.55 11.05 7.10
C ARG A 223 17.93 9.68 7.38
N PHE A 224 17.96 8.81 6.39
CA PHE A 224 17.57 7.43 6.56
C PHE A 224 18.76 6.64 7.12
N ALA A 225 18.58 6.04 8.27
CA ALA A 225 19.51 5.05 8.81
C ALA A 225 18.87 3.67 8.67
N GLU A 226 19.47 2.81 7.85
CA GLU A 226 19.17 1.39 7.87
C GLU A 226 19.81 0.81 9.14
N ARG A 227 18.99 0.36 10.09
CA ARG A 227 19.46 -0.46 11.18
C ARG A 227 19.32 -1.91 10.78
N GLY A 228 20.44 -2.50 10.37
CA GLY A 228 20.55 -3.90 10.05
C GLY A 228 20.51 -4.79 11.28
N ARG A 229 20.46 -6.04 11.00
CA ARG A 229 20.18 -7.25 11.77
C ARG A 229 21.11 -7.56 12.94
N ASP A 230 22.19 -6.86 13.15
CA ASP A 230 23.25 -7.25 14.05
C ASP A 230 23.07 -6.66 15.46
N GLY A 231 22.40 -7.46 16.31
CA GLY A 231 22.78 -7.67 17.71
C GLY A 231 22.67 -6.54 18.73
N GLU A 232 22.42 -5.32 18.36
CA GLU A 232 22.02 -4.29 19.31
C GLU A 232 20.50 -4.35 19.45
N ALA A 233 20.06 -4.73 20.65
CA ALA A 233 18.67 -4.60 21.04
C ALA A 233 18.18 -3.23 20.57
N ALA A 234 17.25 -3.24 19.62
CA ALA A 234 16.57 -2.03 19.23
C ALA A 234 16.13 -1.38 20.55
N GLU A 235 16.59 -0.17 20.82
CA GLU A 235 16.06 0.64 21.90
C GLU A 235 14.56 0.43 21.86
N GLU A 236 13.96 -0.06 22.96
CA GLU A 236 12.54 -0.42 23.01
C GLU A 236 11.78 0.68 22.30
N SER A 237 11.24 0.36 21.13
CA SER A 237 10.64 1.39 20.29
C SER A 237 9.64 2.12 21.17
N ARG A 238 9.77 3.43 21.30
CA ARG A 238 8.85 4.28 22.05
C ARG A 238 7.39 4.01 21.67
N TYR A 239 7.22 3.35 20.55
CA TYR A 239 5.96 2.89 19.99
C TYR A 239 6.05 1.36 19.79
N PRO A 240 5.82 0.57 20.84
CA PRO A 240 5.87 -0.88 20.73
C PRO A 240 4.90 -1.39 19.68
N LEU A 241 5.30 -2.45 19.00
CA LEU A 241 4.40 -3.17 18.10
C LEU A 241 3.25 -3.74 18.95
N ARG A 242 2.02 -3.31 18.65
CA ARG A 242 0.86 -3.79 19.39
C ARG A 242 0.43 -5.12 18.81
N SER A 243 0.15 -6.05 19.67
CA SER A 243 -0.43 -7.35 19.34
C SER A 243 -1.97 -7.34 19.38
N ASP A 244 -2.58 -6.23 19.83
CA ASP A 244 -4.04 -6.13 19.90
C ASP A 244 -4.65 -5.77 18.53
N SER A 245 -5.94 -6.05 18.40
CA SER A 245 -6.73 -5.80 17.19
C SER A 245 -7.30 -4.38 17.11
N ALA A 246 -6.94 -3.48 18.03
CA ALA A 246 -7.49 -2.13 18.04
C ALA A 246 -7.14 -1.38 16.75
N GLY A 247 -8.15 -0.80 16.13
CA GLY A 247 -8.02 -0.03 14.89
C GLY A 247 -7.63 -0.86 13.65
N VAL A 248 -7.57 -2.18 13.76
CA VAL A 248 -7.28 -3.07 12.61
C VAL A 248 -8.52 -3.25 11.76
N VAL A 249 -8.36 -3.02 10.48
CA VAL A 249 -9.34 -3.33 9.43
C VAL A 249 -8.74 -4.43 8.56
N GLY A 250 -9.39 -5.59 8.55
CA GLY A 250 -9.02 -6.69 7.67
C GLY A 250 -9.52 -6.45 6.26
N LEU A 251 -8.71 -6.82 5.29
CA LEU A 251 -8.97 -6.74 3.87
C LEU A 251 -8.75 -8.11 3.24
N PRO A 252 -9.19 -8.34 2.01
CA PRO A 252 -8.93 -9.59 1.30
C PRO A 252 -7.45 -9.96 1.20
N LEU A 253 -7.19 -11.23 0.86
CA LEU A 253 -5.85 -11.77 0.60
C LEU A 253 -4.86 -11.66 1.77
N GLY A 254 -5.37 -11.71 3.01
CA GLY A 254 -4.53 -11.62 4.18
C GLY A 254 -3.96 -10.23 4.45
N VAL A 255 -4.53 -9.20 3.82
CA VAL A 255 -4.11 -7.81 4.00
C VAL A 255 -4.85 -7.17 5.17
N TRP A 256 -4.21 -6.23 5.81
CA TRP A 256 -4.80 -5.43 6.87
C TRP A 256 -4.31 -3.99 6.83
N SER A 257 -5.12 -3.11 7.39
CA SER A 257 -4.84 -1.69 7.55
C SER A 257 -5.13 -1.26 8.97
N ARG A 258 -4.38 -0.30 9.50
CA ARG A 258 -4.62 0.29 10.81
C ARG A 258 -4.44 1.79 10.76
N VAL A 259 -5.41 2.51 11.33
CA VAL A 259 -5.30 3.92 11.67
C VAL A 259 -5.67 4.04 13.13
N GLU A 260 -4.70 4.35 13.97
CA GLU A 260 -4.88 4.32 15.42
C GLU A 260 -4.26 5.55 16.07
N GLN A 261 -4.99 6.10 17.04
CA GLN A 261 -4.46 7.12 17.93
C GLN A 261 -3.88 6.44 19.17
N VAL A 262 -2.61 6.68 19.44
CA VAL A 262 -1.88 6.05 20.55
C VAL A 262 -1.47 7.11 21.56
N GLY A 263 -1.92 6.94 22.81
CA GLY A 263 -1.61 7.87 23.88
C GLY A 263 -2.03 9.32 23.60
N GLU A 264 -1.31 10.26 24.21
CA GLU A 264 -1.61 11.69 24.08
C GLU A 264 -0.98 12.29 22.81
N GLY A 265 -1.57 12.00 21.63
CA GLY A 265 -1.26 12.74 20.42
C GLY A 265 -0.36 12.04 19.40
N ALA A 266 -0.06 10.76 19.56
CA ALA A 266 0.57 9.98 18.50
C ALA A 266 -0.48 9.29 17.62
N VAL A 267 -0.20 9.21 16.32
CA VAL A 267 -1.02 8.53 15.32
C VAL A 267 -0.17 7.51 14.60
N VAL A 268 -0.69 6.28 14.52
CA VAL A 268 -0.07 5.18 13.79
C VAL A 268 -0.90 4.89 12.55
N LEU A 269 -0.24 4.93 11.40
CA LEU A 269 -0.78 4.53 10.11
C LEU A 269 0.01 3.31 9.63
N GLU A 270 -0.66 2.18 9.46
CA GLU A 270 0.00 0.90 9.22
C GLU A 270 -0.78 0.10 8.19
N ALA A 271 -0.08 -0.63 7.35
CA ALA A 271 -0.65 -1.63 6.47
C ALA A 271 0.28 -2.84 6.41
N GLY A 272 -0.29 -4.01 6.30
CA GLY A 272 0.48 -5.25 6.27
C GLY A 272 -0.22 -6.37 5.53
N VAL A 273 0.52 -7.44 5.34
CA VAL A 273 0.06 -8.67 4.69
C VAL A 273 0.59 -9.90 5.42
N VAL A 274 -0.27 -10.89 5.55
CA VAL A 274 0.03 -12.21 6.09
C VAL A 274 0.02 -13.21 4.94
N ARG A 275 1.11 -13.92 4.74
CA ARG A 275 1.25 -14.99 3.75
C ARG A 275 1.81 -16.25 4.43
N GLY A 276 0.92 -17.18 4.79
CA GLY A 276 1.31 -18.35 5.58
C GLY A 276 1.94 -17.95 6.90
N ALA A 277 3.20 -18.35 7.13
CA ALA A 277 3.99 -18.00 8.30
C ALA A 277 4.72 -16.65 8.20
N SER A 278 4.63 -15.97 7.06
CA SER A 278 5.31 -14.69 6.82
C SER A 278 4.36 -13.52 7.05
N ARG A 279 4.88 -12.48 7.66
CA ARG A 279 4.20 -11.20 7.83
C ARG A 279 5.12 -10.08 7.37
N THR A 280 4.57 -9.20 6.55
CA THR A 280 5.25 -7.99 6.10
C THR A 280 4.34 -6.82 6.40
N PHE A 281 4.84 -5.76 6.99
CA PHE A 281 4.06 -4.56 7.16
C PHE A 281 4.91 -3.30 7.10
N SER A 282 4.27 -2.20 6.80
CA SER A 282 4.82 -0.86 6.80
C SER A 282 4.02 0.02 7.75
N ARG A 283 4.71 0.89 8.47
CA ARG A 283 4.16 1.70 9.53
C ARG A 283 4.74 3.09 9.53
N ARG A 284 3.89 4.09 9.74
CA ARG A 284 4.26 5.49 9.92
C ARG A 284 3.70 5.98 11.25
N VAL A 285 4.52 6.67 12.02
CA VAL A 285 4.13 7.21 13.32
C VAL A 285 4.29 8.72 13.30
N TYR A 286 3.23 9.42 13.66
CA TYR A 286 3.21 10.86 13.81
C TYR A 286 3.01 11.23 15.28
N GLU A 287 3.80 12.16 15.81
CA GLU A 287 3.61 12.78 17.12
C GLU A 287 3.15 14.22 16.95
N GLY A 288 2.02 14.57 17.52
CA GLY A 288 1.34 15.80 17.19
C GLY A 288 0.99 15.80 15.71
N ALA A 289 1.59 16.70 14.94
CA ALA A 289 1.44 16.73 13.47
C ALA A 289 2.61 16.06 12.74
N ALA A 290 3.79 15.95 13.35
CA ALA A 290 5.04 15.63 12.67
C ALA A 290 5.32 14.13 12.59
N LEU A 291 5.78 13.66 11.42
CA LEU A 291 6.26 12.29 11.24
C LEU A 291 7.53 12.07 12.07
N ARG A 292 7.53 11.04 12.90
CA ARG A 292 8.65 10.65 13.78
C ARG A 292 9.33 9.38 13.32
N LEU A 293 8.56 8.44 12.76
CA LEU A 293 9.07 7.12 12.47
C LEU A 293 8.41 6.56 11.22
N THR A 294 9.19 5.94 10.36
CA THR A 294 8.70 5.00 9.35
C THR A 294 9.42 3.68 9.53
N GLN A 295 8.67 2.60 9.60
CA GLN A 295 9.18 1.23 9.71
C GLN A 295 8.63 0.40 8.57
N VAL A 296 9.45 -0.45 7.97
CA VAL A 296 9.00 -1.59 7.19
C VAL A 296 9.59 -2.84 7.83
N VAL A 297 8.73 -3.79 8.04
CA VAL A 297 8.99 -4.95 8.85
C VAL A 297 8.71 -6.19 8.05
N LEU A 298 9.74 -7.02 7.91
CA LEU A 298 9.67 -8.34 7.30
C LEU A 298 9.82 -9.36 8.43
N GLY A 299 8.75 -10.08 8.73
CA GLY A 299 8.76 -11.10 9.78
C GLY A 299 8.43 -12.48 9.21
N SER A 300 9.16 -13.50 9.65
CA SER A 300 8.76 -14.89 9.51
C SER A 300 8.52 -15.48 10.91
N GLU A 301 7.54 -16.37 11.05
CA GLU A 301 7.46 -17.16 12.27
C GLU A 301 8.80 -17.87 12.48
N ALA A 302 9.33 -17.84 13.71
CA ALA A 302 10.42 -18.71 14.07
C ALA A 302 9.95 -20.15 13.84
N ALA A 303 10.74 -20.95 13.15
CA ALA A 303 10.47 -22.37 13.05
C ALA A 303 10.40 -22.93 14.48
N ALA A 304 9.23 -23.48 14.83
CA ALA A 304 8.97 -24.09 16.13
C ALA A 304 9.89 -25.30 16.38
#